data_869655120a416b54412110a8b4752132
#
_entry.id   869655120a416b54412110a8b4752132
#
_cell.length_a   1.000
_cell.length_b   1.000
_cell.length_c   1.000
_cell.angle_alpha   90.00
_cell.angle_beta   90.00
_cell.angle_gamma   90.00
#
_symmetry.space_group_name_H-M   'P 1'
#
loop_
_entity.id
_entity.type
_entity.pdbx_description
1 polymer ?
#
loop_
_entity_poly.entity_id
_entity_poly.type
_entity_poly.pdbx_seq_one_letter_code
_entity_poly.pdbx_strand_id
1 'polypeptide(L)'
;EIYKGQYFSKYKKSRAKKVMVFDLDETLGSFVDLEILWSLIERYTKSFHINFDELLDIFPEFLRYGILSILEYIANKKKNGECYKLFVYTNNQCGKKWTERIINYLNNKITSDFRLFDQIVNAFKINNVKIELNRTTHKKTYDDFINCTILPKTTTIFFVDDVSYKDMKKERIYYIKPMPYKHPLSTNEIINRFIYSKYGIILLPRDCTRYAFKAEYIELCMKNGTYHLYTNTTKTMLENDILISQKLMYHIKEYFLLTNKQNKTCKRKSVSFSFTRKRNN
;
A
#
# COMPACT_ATOMS: atom_id res chain seq x y z
N GLU A 1 13.22 4.47 -9.52
CA GLU A 1 14.55 4.34 -8.89
C GLU A 1 14.57 3.14 -7.96
N ILE A 2 15.73 2.43 -7.90
CA ILE A 2 15.91 1.28 -7.02
C ILE A 2 17.18 1.51 -6.21
N TYR A 3 17.07 1.40 -4.88
CA TYR A 3 18.19 1.44 -3.96
C TYR A 3 18.25 0.14 -3.15
N LYS A 4 19.39 -0.52 -3.16
CA LYS A 4 19.67 -1.71 -2.34
C LYS A 4 20.80 -1.37 -1.38
N GLY A 5 20.50 -1.29 -0.09
CA GLY A 5 21.52 -1.07 0.93
C GLY A 5 22.58 -2.18 0.95
N GLN A 6 23.74 -1.91 1.53
CA GLN A 6 24.91 -2.82 1.51
C GLN A 6 24.62 -4.21 2.09
N TYR A 7 23.63 -4.34 2.97
CA TYR A 7 23.20 -5.63 3.51
C TYR A 7 22.79 -6.62 2.41
N PHE A 8 22.18 -6.14 1.31
CA PHE A 8 21.68 -6.98 0.22
C PHE A 8 22.74 -7.36 -0.80
N SER A 9 23.90 -6.67 -0.81
CA SER A 9 25.02 -6.99 -1.71
C SER A 9 25.92 -8.11 -1.18
N LYS A 10 25.91 -8.33 0.15
CA LYS A 10 26.71 -9.37 0.80
C LYS A 10 25.81 -10.54 1.14
N TYR A 11 25.96 -11.69 0.47
CA TYR A 11 25.26 -12.94 0.80
C TYR A 11 25.65 -13.42 2.22
N LYS A 12 24.98 -12.90 3.22
CA LYS A 12 25.09 -13.40 4.59
C LYS A 12 23.82 -14.14 4.98
N LYS A 13 24.01 -15.36 5.50
CA LYS A 13 22.96 -16.13 6.18
C LYS A 13 22.39 -15.28 7.32
N SER A 14 21.21 -14.73 7.17
CA SER A 14 20.61 -13.86 8.17
C SER A 14 19.24 -14.34 8.60
N ARG A 15 19.02 -14.36 9.92
CA ARG A 15 17.70 -14.56 10.55
C ARG A 15 16.98 -13.20 10.76
N ALA A 16 17.34 -12.17 9.99
CA ALA A 16 16.72 -10.86 10.12
C ALA A 16 15.22 -10.95 9.84
N LYS A 17 14.43 -10.27 10.68
CA LYS A 17 13.00 -10.08 10.44
C LYS A 17 12.83 -9.24 9.17
N LYS A 18 11.90 -9.64 8.31
CA LYS A 18 11.58 -8.96 7.05
C LYS A 18 10.32 -8.16 7.21
N VAL A 19 10.40 -6.91 6.86
CA VAL A 19 9.30 -5.96 6.97
C VAL A 19 9.05 -5.33 5.61
N MET A 20 7.77 -5.16 5.28
CA MET A 20 7.31 -4.43 4.11
C MET A 20 6.70 -3.11 4.56
N VAL A 21 6.98 -2.03 3.83
CA VAL A 21 6.46 -0.69 4.11
C VAL A 21 6.04 -0.04 2.80
N PHE A 22 4.83 0.46 2.74
CA PHE A 22 4.32 1.20 1.60
C PHE A 22 3.92 2.61 2.02
N ASP A 23 4.17 3.57 1.16
CA ASP A 23 3.43 4.81 1.18
C ASP A 23 1.98 4.59 0.70
N LEU A 24 1.10 5.56 0.96
CA LEU A 24 -0.31 5.46 0.60
C LEU A 24 -0.60 6.10 -0.76
N ASP A 25 -0.52 7.45 -0.80
CA ASP A 25 -0.93 8.23 -1.95
C ASP A 25 0.07 8.09 -3.09
N GLU A 26 -0.45 7.97 -4.31
CA GLU A 26 0.36 7.76 -5.52
C GLU A 26 1.27 6.51 -5.49
N THR A 27 1.23 5.74 -4.38
CA THR A 27 1.94 4.47 -4.19
C THR A 27 0.99 3.27 -4.17
N LEU A 28 0.06 3.18 -3.22
CA LEU A 28 -0.99 2.15 -3.19
C LEU A 28 -2.16 2.49 -4.11
N GLY A 29 -2.43 3.78 -4.32
CA GLY A 29 -3.49 4.29 -5.17
C GLY A 29 -3.45 5.80 -5.30
N SER A 30 -4.45 6.37 -5.98
CA SER A 30 -4.63 7.80 -6.18
C SER A 30 -5.97 8.21 -5.56
N PHE A 31 -5.94 8.77 -4.34
CA PHE A 31 -7.13 8.83 -3.50
C PHE A 31 -7.70 10.24 -3.27
N VAL A 32 -7.12 11.30 -3.84
CA VAL A 32 -7.55 12.68 -3.58
C VAL A 32 -8.98 12.92 -4.06
N ASP A 33 -9.31 12.51 -5.30
CA ASP A 33 -10.66 12.70 -5.85
C ASP A 33 -11.70 11.83 -5.14
N LEU A 34 -11.30 10.65 -4.66
CA LEU A 34 -12.14 9.80 -3.82
C LEU A 34 -12.42 10.45 -2.46
N GLU A 35 -11.45 11.12 -1.86
CA GLU A 35 -11.61 11.84 -0.59
C GLU A 35 -12.59 13.01 -0.75
N ILE A 36 -12.45 13.78 -1.83
CA ILE A 36 -13.38 14.87 -2.15
C ILE A 36 -14.81 14.32 -2.31
N LEU A 37 -14.96 13.22 -3.06
CA LEU A 37 -16.26 12.56 -3.25
C LEU A 37 -16.83 12.08 -1.92
N TRP A 38 -16.01 11.40 -1.12
CA TRP A 38 -16.44 10.86 0.18
C TRP A 38 -16.88 11.97 1.14
N SER A 39 -16.10 13.04 1.26
CA SER A 39 -16.40 14.20 2.10
C SER A 39 -17.70 14.89 1.68
N LEU A 40 -17.95 14.95 0.37
CA LEU A 40 -19.20 15.47 -0.16
C LEU A 40 -20.38 14.55 0.19
N ILE A 41 -20.23 13.23 0.01
CA ILE A 41 -21.24 12.24 0.39
C ILE A 41 -21.59 12.37 1.88
N GLU A 42 -20.59 12.44 2.77
CA GLU A 42 -20.82 12.59 4.22
C GLU A 42 -21.64 13.84 4.55
N ARG A 43 -21.48 14.94 3.82
CA ARG A 43 -22.28 16.17 4.02
C ARG A 43 -23.74 16.01 3.60
N TYR A 44 -24.02 15.23 2.56
CA TYR A 44 -25.39 14.96 2.09
C TYR A 44 -26.08 13.85 2.87
N THR A 45 -25.34 13.02 3.60
CA THR A 45 -25.86 11.87 4.32
C THR A 45 -26.39 12.28 5.69
N LYS A 46 -27.72 12.39 5.83
CA LYS A 46 -28.38 12.68 7.12
C LYS A 46 -28.88 11.42 7.84
N SER A 47 -29.31 10.41 7.12
CA SER A 47 -29.97 9.20 7.64
C SER A 47 -29.60 7.90 6.93
N PHE A 48 -28.75 7.95 5.93
CA PHE A 48 -28.35 6.81 5.13
C PHE A 48 -26.84 6.58 5.25
N HIS A 49 -26.43 5.35 5.58
CA HIS A 49 -25.00 5.01 5.65
C HIS A 49 -24.55 4.31 4.37
N ILE A 50 -23.61 4.94 3.68
CA ILE A 50 -22.90 4.30 2.57
C ILE A 50 -21.68 3.58 3.15
N ASN A 51 -21.54 2.31 2.82
CA ASN A 51 -20.32 1.58 3.14
C ASN A 51 -19.17 2.07 2.23
N PHE A 52 -18.08 2.49 2.84
CA PHE A 52 -16.89 2.95 2.10
C PHE A 52 -16.32 1.88 1.17
N ASP A 53 -16.30 0.62 1.60
CA ASP A 53 -15.79 -0.48 0.81
C ASP A 53 -16.58 -0.66 -0.49
N GLU A 54 -17.90 -0.58 -0.40
CA GLU A 54 -18.80 -0.65 -1.55
C GLU A 54 -18.70 0.58 -2.47
N LEU A 55 -18.41 1.76 -1.92
CA LEU A 55 -18.12 2.94 -2.72
C LEU A 55 -16.81 2.76 -3.51
N LEU A 56 -15.75 2.30 -2.86
CA LEU A 56 -14.47 2.11 -3.55
C LEU A 56 -14.55 0.98 -4.59
N ASP A 57 -15.44 0.02 -4.41
CA ASP A 57 -15.73 -1.02 -5.43
C ASP A 57 -16.32 -0.48 -6.74
N ILE A 58 -16.96 0.70 -6.70
CA ILE A 58 -17.43 1.39 -7.91
C ILE A 58 -16.24 1.95 -8.72
N PHE A 59 -15.12 2.19 -8.06
CA PHE A 59 -13.96 2.89 -8.61
C PHE A 59 -12.65 2.11 -8.39
N PRO A 60 -12.52 0.89 -8.93
CA PRO A 60 -11.29 0.10 -8.76
C PRO A 60 -10.05 0.81 -9.33
N GLU A 61 -10.24 1.77 -10.24
CA GLU A 61 -9.18 2.57 -10.84
C GLU A 61 -8.49 3.52 -9.87
N PHE A 62 -9.06 3.80 -8.69
CA PHE A 62 -8.34 4.53 -7.65
C PHE A 62 -7.18 3.72 -7.07
N LEU A 63 -7.23 2.40 -7.15
CA LEU A 63 -6.14 1.53 -6.75
C LEU A 63 -5.08 1.44 -7.85
N ARG A 64 -3.80 1.49 -7.46
CA ARG A 64 -2.72 1.23 -8.41
C ARG A 64 -2.91 -0.13 -9.07
N TYR A 65 -2.72 -0.18 -10.39
CA TYR A 65 -2.82 -1.41 -11.15
C TYR A 65 -1.97 -2.54 -10.53
N GLY A 66 -2.59 -3.69 -10.31
CA GLY A 66 -1.94 -4.88 -9.76
C GLY A 66 -1.61 -4.84 -8.28
N ILE A 67 -1.97 -3.77 -7.53
CA ILE A 67 -1.63 -3.66 -6.11
C ILE A 67 -2.30 -4.75 -5.27
N LEU A 68 -3.53 -5.15 -5.58
CA LEU A 68 -4.22 -6.22 -4.86
C LEU A 68 -3.44 -7.55 -4.99
N SER A 69 -2.98 -7.92 -6.18
CA SER A 69 -2.16 -9.13 -6.38
C SER A 69 -0.81 -9.05 -5.65
N ILE A 70 -0.22 -7.87 -5.54
CA ILE A 70 0.99 -7.65 -4.72
C ILE A 70 0.69 -7.88 -3.24
N LEU A 71 -0.42 -7.33 -2.74
CA LEU A 71 -0.82 -7.48 -1.35
C LEU A 71 -1.20 -8.92 -1.01
N GLU A 72 -1.87 -9.65 -1.92
CA GLU A 72 -2.14 -11.09 -1.79
C GLU A 72 -0.84 -11.90 -1.68
N TYR A 73 0.15 -11.60 -2.51
CA TYR A 73 1.46 -12.26 -2.41
C TYR A 73 2.12 -12.00 -1.05
N ILE A 74 2.06 -10.76 -0.56
CA ILE A 74 2.62 -10.39 0.76
C ILE A 74 1.82 -11.07 1.88
N ALA A 75 0.48 -11.15 1.78
CA ALA A 75 -0.36 -11.86 2.73
C ALA A 75 0.04 -13.33 2.86
N ASN A 76 0.27 -14.02 1.74
CA ASN A 76 0.76 -15.39 1.72
C ASN A 76 2.15 -15.49 2.37
N LYS A 77 3.07 -14.54 2.12
CA LYS A 77 4.37 -14.49 2.79
C LYS A 77 4.23 -14.26 4.30
N LYS A 78 3.26 -13.45 4.73
CA LYS A 78 2.98 -13.21 6.14
C LYS A 78 2.39 -14.45 6.81
N LYS A 79 1.43 -15.10 6.18
CA LYS A 79 0.83 -16.38 6.65
C LYS A 79 1.88 -17.49 6.84
N ASN A 80 2.87 -17.54 5.95
CA ASN A 80 3.98 -18.50 6.01
C ASN A 80 5.12 -18.08 6.96
N GLY A 81 4.98 -16.97 7.70
CA GLY A 81 6.01 -16.46 8.61
C GLY A 81 7.26 -15.89 7.92
N GLU A 82 7.23 -15.72 6.59
CA GLU A 82 8.34 -15.15 5.81
C GLU A 82 8.34 -13.60 5.84
N CYS A 83 7.17 -12.96 5.98
CA CYS A 83 7.01 -11.54 6.22
C CYS A 83 6.62 -11.31 7.68
N TYR A 84 7.45 -10.60 8.43
CA TYR A 84 7.20 -10.36 9.86
C TYR A 84 6.07 -9.38 10.08
N LYS A 85 6.11 -8.22 9.38
CA LYS A 85 5.10 -7.16 9.47
C LYS A 85 4.97 -6.40 8.16
N LEU A 86 3.79 -5.82 7.94
CA LEU A 86 3.48 -4.91 6.84
C LEU A 86 2.97 -3.58 7.42
N PHE A 87 3.54 -2.47 6.96
CA PHE A 87 3.24 -1.12 7.43
C PHE A 87 2.80 -0.20 6.30
N VAL A 88 2.05 0.82 6.68
CA VAL A 88 1.91 2.04 5.89
C VAL A 88 2.72 3.15 6.55
N TYR A 89 3.47 3.94 5.77
CA TYR A 89 4.19 5.12 6.23
C TYR A 89 3.85 6.29 5.32
N THR A 90 2.94 7.15 5.74
CA THR A 90 2.34 8.18 4.89
C THR A 90 2.53 9.59 5.42
N ASN A 91 2.45 10.56 4.51
CA ASN A 91 2.35 11.99 4.79
C ASN A 91 0.95 12.56 4.47
N ASN A 92 -0.05 11.69 4.28
CA ASN A 92 -1.42 12.09 3.96
C ASN A 92 -1.95 13.13 4.95
N GLN A 93 -2.58 14.18 4.43
CA GLN A 93 -3.10 15.32 5.20
C GLN A 93 -4.62 15.25 5.45
N CYS A 94 -5.32 14.25 4.88
CA CYS A 94 -6.77 14.09 5.04
C CYS A 94 -7.18 13.52 6.41
N GLY A 95 -6.20 13.19 7.25
CA GLY A 95 -6.41 12.72 8.60
C GLY A 95 -6.39 11.21 8.77
N LYS A 96 -6.24 10.80 10.03
CA LYS A 96 -6.05 9.40 10.42
C LYS A 96 -7.21 8.50 9.98
N LYS A 97 -8.45 8.96 10.15
CA LYS A 97 -9.66 8.20 9.78
C LYS A 97 -9.70 7.88 8.29
N TRP A 98 -9.26 8.80 7.44
CA TRP A 98 -9.20 8.58 6.00
C TRP A 98 -8.23 7.46 5.63
N THR A 99 -7.01 7.54 6.13
CA THR A 99 -6.00 6.49 5.92
C THR A 99 -6.48 5.12 6.44
N GLU A 100 -7.10 5.10 7.63
CA GLU A 100 -7.66 3.88 8.21
C GLU A 100 -8.77 3.26 7.34
N ARG A 101 -9.64 4.07 6.72
CA ARG A 101 -10.68 3.56 5.81
C ARG A 101 -10.08 2.83 4.62
N ILE A 102 -9.11 3.44 3.94
CA ILE A 102 -8.44 2.83 2.78
C ILE A 102 -7.74 1.52 3.18
N ILE A 103 -7.02 1.54 4.31
CA ILE A 103 -6.28 0.35 4.76
C ILE A 103 -7.23 -0.75 5.22
N ASN A 104 -8.37 -0.43 5.84
CA ASN A 104 -9.39 -1.40 6.19
C ASN A 104 -10.01 -2.03 4.94
N TYR A 105 -10.32 -1.23 3.91
CA TYR A 105 -10.77 -1.74 2.62
C TYR A 105 -9.77 -2.75 2.04
N LEU A 106 -8.48 -2.39 1.97
CA LEU A 106 -7.44 -3.29 1.47
C LEU A 106 -7.31 -4.57 2.32
N ASN A 107 -7.42 -4.46 3.65
CA ASN A 107 -7.45 -5.62 4.53
C ASN A 107 -8.62 -6.55 4.17
N ASN A 108 -9.85 -6.00 4.08
CA ASN A 108 -11.06 -6.77 3.81
C ASN A 108 -11.03 -7.45 2.43
N LYS A 109 -10.42 -6.79 1.44
CA LYS A 109 -10.29 -7.36 0.08
C LYS A 109 -9.28 -8.50 -0.01
N ILE A 110 -8.25 -8.50 0.82
CA ILE A 110 -7.16 -9.47 0.71
C ILE A 110 -7.36 -10.66 1.65
N THR A 111 -7.85 -10.44 2.86
CA THR A 111 -8.00 -11.50 3.85
C THR A 111 -8.99 -11.13 4.94
N SER A 112 -9.83 -12.11 5.33
CA SER A 112 -10.68 -12.05 6.52
C SER A 112 -10.03 -12.68 7.76
N ASP A 113 -8.96 -13.46 7.58
CA ASP A 113 -8.43 -14.34 8.62
C ASP A 113 -7.50 -13.63 9.60
N PHE A 114 -6.85 -12.56 9.14
CA PHE A 114 -5.91 -11.80 9.96
C PHE A 114 -5.76 -10.37 9.43
N ARG A 115 -5.27 -9.48 10.29
CA ARG A 115 -4.97 -8.11 9.88
C ARG A 115 -3.70 -8.08 9.01
N LEU A 116 -3.85 -7.68 7.73
CA LEU A 116 -2.74 -7.64 6.78
C LEU A 116 -1.73 -6.55 7.15
N PHE A 117 -2.21 -5.29 7.32
CA PHE A 117 -1.37 -4.17 7.75
C PHE A 117 -1.32 -4.09 9.28
N ASP A 118 -0.12 -4.18 9.84
CA ASP A 118 0.08 -4.20 11.30
C ASP A 118 -0.05 -2.81 11.93
N GLN A 119 0.40 -1.76 11.23
CA GLN A 119 0.37 -0.40 11.73
C GLN A 119 0.42 0.62 10.58
N ILE A 120 -0.18 1.77 10.82
CA ILE A 120 -0.08 2.96 9.99
C ILE A 120 0.76 3.99 10.76
N VAL A 121 1.87 4.44 10.16
CA VAL A 121 2.64 5.58 10.63
C VAL A 121 2.16 6.79 9.84
N ASN A 122 1.42 7.67 10.51
CA ASN A 122 0.75 8.82 9.92
C ASN A 122 1.70 10.00 9.67
N ALA A 123 1.16 11.09 9.11
CA ALA A 123 1.87 12.35 8.97
C ALA A 123 2.37 12.88 10.34
N PHE A 124 3.52 13.57 10.33
CA PHE A 124 4.05 14.21 11.55
C PHE A 124 3.06 15.21 12.15
N LYS A 125 2.53 16.10 11.28
CA LYS A 125 1.53 17.11 11.65
C LYS A 125 0.47 17.22 10.56
N ILE A 126 -0.75 17.54 10.98
CA ILE A 126 -1.87 17.93 10.12
C ILE A 126 -2.40 19.25 10.70
N ASN A 127 -2.52 20.29 9.88
CA ASN A 127 -2.94 21.63 10.32
C ASN A 127 -2.16 22.11 11.56
N ASN A 128 -0.84 21.93 11.56
CA ASN A 128 0.08 22.24 12.65
C ASN A 128 -0.13 21.43 13.96
N VAL A 129 -1.11 20.55 14.04
CA VAL A 129 -1.33 19.63 15.16
C VAL A 129 -0.46 18.38 14.98
N LYS A 130 0.34 18.02 15.98
CA LYS A 130 1.17 16.82 15.94
C LYS A 130 0.30 15.57 16.02
N ILE A 131 0.33 14.74 14.98
CA ILE A 131 -0.47 13.52 14.84
C ILE A 131 0.33 12.29 15.23
N GLU A 132 1.54 12.15 14.68
CA GLU A 132 2.43 11.02 15.01
C GLU A 132 3.48 11.46 16.02
N LEU A 133 3.30 11.04 17.27
CA LEU A 133 4.09 11.54 18.39
C LEU A 133 5.58 11.18 18.29
N ASN A 134 5.90 10.04 17.70
CA ASN A 134 7.26 9.55 17.58
C ASN A 134 7.96 9.99 16.29
N ARG A 135 7.31 10.82 15.46
CA ARG A 135 7.96 11.50 14.33
C ARG A 135 8.53 12.84 14.77
N THR A 136 9.64 13.22 14.16
CA THR A 136 10.35 14.48 14.42
C THR A 136 10.28 15.46 13.25
N THR A 137 9.94 14.98 12.06
CA THR A 137 9.95 15.78 10.83
C THR A 137 8.84 15.37 9.84
N HIS A 138 8.47 16.29 8.94
CA HIS A 138 7.56 16.00 7.82
C HIS A 138 8.17 15.06 6.78
N LYS A 139 9.50 15.01 6.65
CA LYS A 139 10.16 14.06 5.75
C LYS A 139 10.08 12.66 6.35
N LYS A 140 9.95 11.66 5.50
CA LYS A 140 10.07 10.27 5.93
C LYS A 140 11.54 9.95 6.17
N THR A 141 11.86 9.50 7.39
CA THR A 141 13.21 9.09 7.78
C THR A 141 13.19 7.68 8.36
N TYR A 142 14.32 6.99 8.25
CA TYR A 142 14.50 5.67 8.86
C TYR A 142 14.34 5.73 10.38
N ASP A 143 14.93 6.74 11.02
CA ASP A 143 14.94 6.85 12.46
C ASP A 143 13.52 7.09 13.00
N ASP A 144 12.74 8.00 12.39
CA ASP A 144 11.33 8.20 12.73
C ASP A 144 10.52 6.91 12.54
N PHE A 145 10.76 6.18 11.43
CA PHE A 145 10.06 4.92 11.18
C PHE A 145 10.35 3.88 12.27
N ILE A 146 11.62 3.71 12.67
CA ILE A 146 12.00 2.79 13.74
C ILE A 146 11.42 3.23 15.08
N ASN A 147 11.42 4.53 15.39
CA ASN A 147 10.85 5.07 16.62
C ASN A 147 9.33 4.84 16.70
N CYS A 148 8.61 5.01 15.59
CA CYS A 148 7.16 4.78 15.53
C CYS A 148 6.78 3.30 15.61
N THR A 149 7.62 2.41 15.10
CA THR A 149 7.28 0.97 14.98
C THR A 149 7.96 0.08 16.02
N ILE A 150 8.92 0.62 16.75
CA ILE A 150 9.72 -0.10 17.80
C ILE A 150 10.34 -1.38 17.21
N LEU A 151 10.78 -1.32 15.95
CA LEU A 151 11.42 -2.46 15.30
C LEU A 151 12.90 -2.58 15.72
N PRO A 152 13.41 -3.82 15.85
CA PRO A 152 14.84 -4.02 16.05
C PRO A 152 15.64 -3.45 14.89
N LYS A 153 16.77 -2.77 15.16
CA LYS A 153 17.68 -2.22 14.13
C LYS A 153 18.26 -3.28 13.19
N THR A 154 18.18 -4.56 13.56
CA THR A 154 18.58 -5.70 12.73
C THR A 154 17.55 -6.09 11.66
N THR A 155 16.36 -5.49 11.70
CA THR A 155 15.28 -5.74 10.73
C THR A 155 15.69 -5.29 9.33
N THR A 156 15.36 -6.08 8.32
CA THR A 156 15.44 -5.67 6.92
C THR A 156 14.11 -5.11 6.47
N ILE A 157 14.13 -4.03 5.71
CA ILE A 157 12.93 -3.31 5.31
C ILE A 157 12.90 -3.18 3.79
N PHE A 158 11.79 -3.58 3.18
CA PHE A 158 11.45 -3.24 1.80
C PHE A 158 10.51 -2.03 1.83
N PHE A 159 10.96 -0.92 1.30
CA PHE A 159 10.23 0.34 1.32
C PHE A 159 9.83 0.77 -0.08
N VAL A 160 8.54 1.06 -0.28
CA VAL A 160 7.98 1.53 -1.55
C VAL A 160 7.34 2.89 -1.33
N ASP A 161 7.77 3.88 -2.11
CA ASP A 161 7.31 5.25 -2.01
C ASP A 161 7.61 5.97 -3.34
N ASP A 162 6.66 6.68 -3.91
CA ASP A 162 6.81 7.41 -5.17
C ASP A 162 7.68 8.67 -5.04
N VAL A 163 7.94 9.12 -3.81
CA VAL A 163 8.86 10.21 -3.47
C VAL A 163 10.19 9.65 -2.98
N SER A 164 11.33 10.28 -3.36
CA SER A 164 12.66 9.85 -2.92
C SER A 164 13.05 10.53 -1.60
N TYR A 165 13.25 9.73 -0.55
CA TYR A 165 13.73 10.18 0.75
C TYR A 165 15.15 9.68 1.01
N LYS A 166 16.16 10.58 1.02
CA LYS A 166 17.56 10.23 1.25
C LYS A 166 17.76 9.57 2.62
N ASP A 167 17.04 10.06 3.65
CA ASP A 167 17.16 9.58 5.02
C ASP A 167 16.56 8.18 5.24
N MET A 168 15.80 7.67 4.26
CA MET A 168 15.35 6.27 4.21
C MET A 168 16.41 5.32 3.62
N LYS A 169 17.44 5.83 2.92
CA LYS A 169 18.46 4.99 2.24
C LYS A 169 19.53 4.55 3.23
N LYS A 170 19.28 3.50 4.00
CA LYS A 170 20.19 2.89 4.98
C LYS A 170 20.62 1.49 4.55
N GLU A 171 21.63 0.94 5.25
CA GLU A 171 22.26 -0.36 4.93
C GLU A 171 21.25 -1.50 4.74
N ARG A 172 20.19 -1.57 5.58
CA ARG A 172 19.19 -2.65 5.61
C ARG A 172 17.88 -2.32 4.90
N ILE A 173 17.89 -1.28 4.08
CA ILE A 173 16.73 -0.87 3.29
C ILE A 173 16.89 -1.32 1.84
N TYR A 174 15.84 -1.95 1.32
CA TYR A 174 15.61 -2.15 -0.09
C TYR A 174 14.50 -1.16 -0.50
N TYR A 175 14.86 -0.09 -1.17
CA TYR A 175 13.95 1.01 -1.49
C TYR A 175 13.59 1.00 -2.98
N ILE A 176 12.32 1.00 -3.28
CA ILE A 176 11.78 1.18 -4.64
C ILE A 176 11.00 2.49 -4.68
N LYS A 177 11.40 3.36 -5.60
CA LYS A 177 10.65 4.54 -5.98
C LYS A 177 9.99 4.28 -7.33
N PRO A 178 8.70 3.87 -7.38
CA PRO A 178 7.94 3.79 -8.62
C PRO A 178 7.66 5.19 -9.18
N MET A 179 7.08 5.27 -10.36
CA MET A 179 6.42 6.50 -10.81
C MET A 179 5.14 6.71 -9.99
N PRO A 180 4.79 7.97 -9.67
CA PRO A 180 3.51 8.28 -9.03
C PRO A 180 2.35 7.70 -9.84
N TYR A 181 1.41 7.06 -9.15
CA TYR A 181 0.21 6.55 -9.78
C TYR A 181 -0.88 7.62 -9.80
N LYS A 182 -1.49 7.82 -10.95
CA LYS A 182 -2.67 8.67 -11.12
C LYS A 182 -3.78 7.84 -11.76
N HIS A 183 -4.97 7.87 -11.16
CA HIS A 183 -6.11 7.19 -11.75
C HIS A 183 -6.51 7.83 -13.10
N PRO A 184 -7.04 7.06 -14.05
CA PRO A 184 -7.37 7.56 -15.39
C PRO A 184 -8.72 8.26 -15.49
N LEU A 185 -9.55 8.22 -14.45
CA LEU A 185 -10.93 8.71 -14.48
C LEU A 185 -11.00 10.23 -14.61
N SER A 186 -11.86 10.75 -15.50
CA SER A 186 -12.20 12.17 -15.51
C SER A 186 -13.13 12.52 -14.34
N THR A 187 -13.13 13.79 -13.93
CA THR A 187 -14.03 14.31 -12.88
C THR A 187 -15.50 14.04 -13.22
N ASN A 188 -15.89 14.20 -14.49
CA ASN A 188 -17.24 13.91 -14.94
C ASN A 188 -17.58 12.42 -14.88
N GLU A 189 -16.64 11.55 -15.16
CA GLU A 189 -16.84 10.10 -15.07
C GLU A 189 -17.04 9.65 -13.63
N ILE A 190 -16.21 10.13 -12.71
CA ILE A 190 -16.33 9.84 -11.27
C ILE A 190 -17.72 10.23 -10.78
N ILE A 191 -18.11 11.49 -10.99
CA ILE A 191 -19.37 11.98 -10.44
C ILE A 191 -20.58 11.33 -11.10
N ASN A 192 -20.56 11.09 -12.43
CA ASN A 192 -21.66 10.41 -13.11
C ASN A 192 -21.79 8.96 -12.63
N ARG A 193 -20.68 8.23 -12.52
CA ARG A 193 -20.67 6.85 -12.03
C ARG A 193 -21.25 6.75 -10.61
N PHE A 194 -20.97 7.73 -9.75
CA PHE A 194 -21.56 7.79 -8.41
C PHE A 194 -23.07 8.11 -8.44
N ILE A 195 -23.50 9.19 -9.09
CA ILE A 195 -24.92 9.64 -9.03
C ILE A 195 -25.89 8.62 -9.68
N TYR A 196 -25.42 7.82 -10.64
CA TYR A 196 -26.20 6.75 -11.26
C TYR A 196 -25.98 5.38 -10.61
N SER A 197 -25.15 5.27 -9.58
CA SER A 197 -25.02 4.06 -8.77
C SER A 197 -26.27 3.86 -7.88
N LYS A 198 -26.44 2.64 -7.36
CA LYS A 198 -27.50 2.33 -6.37
C LYS A 198 -27.46 3.30 -5.17
N TYR A 199 -26.27 3.74 -4.75
CA TYR A 199 -26.11 4.67 -3.62
C TYR A 199 -26.46 6.10 -3.99
N GLY A 200 -26.03 6.56 -5.15
CA GLY A 200 -26.34 7.88 -5.66
C GLY A 200 -27.83 8.08 -5.88
N ILE A 201 -28.52 7.07 -6.40
CA ILE A 201 -29.98 7.09 -6.60
C ILE A 201 -30.72 7.24 -5.28
N ILE A 202 -30.30 6.52 -4.22
CA ILE A 202 -30.92 6.60 -2.90
C ILE A 202 -30.60 7.93 -2.22
N LEU A 203 -29.34 8.38 -2.27
CA LEU A 203 -28.90 9.62 -1.63
C LEU A 203 -29.49 10.86 -2.31
N LEU A 204 -29.61 10.83 -3.63
CA LEU A 204 -30.00 11.95 -4.48
C LEU A 204 -31.23 11.60 -5.33
N PRO A 205 -32.41 11.45 -4.70
CA PRO A 205 -33.60 10.93 -5.38
C PRO A 205 -34.20 11.90 -6.41
N ARG A 206 -33.89 13.21 -6.31
CA ARG A 206 -34.39 14.25 -7.20
C ARG A 206 -33.32 14.73 -8.17
N ASP A 207 -33.70 15.02 -9.41
CA ASP A 207 -32.75 15.53 -10.42
C ASP A 207 -32.08 16.84 -9.98
N CYS A 208 -32.84 17.76 -9.37
CA CYS A 208 -32.25 19.00 -8.87
C CYS A 208 -31.14 18.75 -7.82
N THR A 209 -31.31 17.75 -6.95
CA THR A 209 -30.26 17.38 -5.96
C THR A 209 -29.04 16.73 -6.63
N ARG A 210 -29.25 15.96 -7.70
CA ARG A 210 -28.14 15.39 -8.51
C ARG A 210 -27.35 16.47 -9.19
N TYR A 211 -28.04 17.46 -9.81
CA TYR A 211 -27.36 18.60 -10.44
C TYR A 211 -26.56 19.42 -9.43
N ALA A 212 -27.14 19.74 -8.26
CA ALA A 212 -26.46 20.47 -7.20
C ALA A 212 -25.23 19.71 -6.70
N PHE A 213 -25.36 18.43 -6.42
CA PHE A 213 -24.27 17.56 -5.98
C PHE A 213 -23.14 17.48 -7.01
N LYS A 214 -23.49 17.32 -8.29
CA LYS A 214 -22.52 17.31 -9.40
C LYS A 214 -21.76 18.63 -9.51
N ALA A 215 -22.46 19.75 -9.45
CA ALA A 215 -21.87 21.09 -9.53
C ALA A 215 -20.88 21.31 -8.36
N GLU A 216 -21.30 20.95 -7.14
CA GLU A 216 -20.48 21.10 -5.94
C GLU A 216 -19.23 20.20 -5.98
N TYR A 217 -19.34 18.95 -6.47
CA TYR A 217 -18.18 18.08 -6.66
C TYR A 217 -17.17 18.66 -7.64
N ILE A 218 -17.66 19.15 -8.78
CA ILE A 218 -16.80 19.78 -9.82
C ILE A 218 -16.10 21.01 -9.24
N GLU A 219 -16.82 21.88 -8.51
CA GLU A 219 -16.26 23.06 -7.87
C GLU A 219 -15.15 22.67 -6.87
N LEU A 220 -15.39 21.66 -6.04
CA LEU A 220 -14.39 21.15 -5.10
C LEU A 220 -13.16 20.62 -5.81
N CYS A 221 -13.32 19.86 -6.90
CA CYS A 221 -12.18 19.39 -7.70
C CYS A 221 -11.39 20.55 -8.31
N MET A 222 -12.08 21.58 -8.83
CA MET A 222 -11.42 22.79 -9.34
C MET A 222 -10.63 23.51 -8.24
N LYS A 223 -11.23 23.70 -7.06
CA LYS A 223 -10.59 24.35 -5.91
C LYS A 223 -9.35 23.60 -5.41
N ASN A 224 -9.37 22.28 -5.49
CA ASN A 224 -8.25 21.44 -5.08
C ASN A 224 -7.24 21.16 -6.21
N GLY A 225 -7.46 21.70 -7.42
CA GLY A 225 -6.57 21.49 -8.57
C GLY A 225 -6.57 20.07 -9.14
N THR A 226 -7.62 19.29 -8.86
CA THR A 226 -7.77 17.91 -9.33
C THR A 226 -8.78 17.77 -10.46
N TYR A 227 -9.32 18.88 -10.99
CA TYR A 227 -10.29 18.84 -12.05
C TYR A 227 -9.69 18.36 -13.38
N HIS A 228 -10.21 17.28 -13.93
CA HIS A 228 -9.81 16.68 -15.19
C HIS A 228 -10.98 16.53 -16.15
N LEU A 229 -10.92 17.19 -17.31
CA LEU A 229 -11.96 17.15 -18.35
C LEU A 229 -12.07 15.79 -19.07
N TYR A 230 -10.94 15.14 -19.29
CA TYR A 230 -10.85 13.92 -20.09
C TYR A 230 -10.16 12.79 -19.35
N THR A 231 -10.54 11.57 -19.67
CA THR A 231 -9.77 10.39 -19.30
C THR A 231 -8.44 10.43 -20.05
N ASN A 232 -7.36 10.62 -19.32
CA ASN A 232 -6.01 10.65 -19.90
C ASN A 232 -5.46 9.22 -20.18
N THR A 233 -6.35 8.22 -20.27
CA THR A 233 -5.90 6.83 -20.46
C THR A 233 -5.43 6.63 -21.88
N THR A 234 -4.16 6.87 -22.12
CA THR A 234 -3.53 6.38 -23.35
C THR A 234 -3.17 4.90 -23.15
N LYS A 235 -3.19 4.12 -24.25
CA LYS A 235 -2.68 2.73 -24.22
C LYS A 235 -1.30 2.64 -23.56
N THR A 236 -0.44 3.60 -23.83
CA THR A 236 0.91 3.72 -23.25
C THR A 236 0.89 3.89 -21.73
N MET A 237 -0.08 4.61 -21.17
CA MET A 237 -0.17 4.76 -19.69
C MET A 237 -0.52 3.44 -19.02
N LEU A 238 -1.50 2.72 -19.55
CA LEU A 238 -1.88 1.41 -19.05
C LEU A 238 -0.72 0.40 -19.15
N GLU A 239 -0.01 0.37 -20.30
CA GLU A 239 1.17 -0.47 -20.49
C GLU A 239 2.27 -0.15 -19.47
N ASN A 240 2.49 1.14 -19.17
CA ASN A 240 3.43 1.57 -18.13
C ASN A 240 3.01 1.10 -16.74
N ASP A 241 1.73 1.22 -16.38
CA ASP A 241 1.23 0.78 -15.08
C ASP A 241 1.35 -0.74 -14.90
N ILE A 242 1.06 -1.50 -15.95
CA ILE A 242 1.28 -2.96 -15.99
C ILE A 242 2.78 -3.27 -15.75
N LEU A 243 3.67 -2.61 -16.47
CA LEU A 243 5.10 -2.81 -16.36
C LEU A 243 5.63 -2.43 -14.96
N ILE A 244 5.15 -1.33 -14.38
CA ILE A 244 5.50 -0.90 -13.02
C ILE A 244 5.06 -1.96 -12.01
N SER A 245 3.82 -2.46 -12.11
CA SER A 245 3.31 -3.51 -11.23
C SER A 245 4.15 -4.80 -11.33
N GLN A 246 4.49 -5.23 -12.54
CA GLN A 246 5.36 -6.39 -12.78
C GLN A 246 6.75 -6.20 -12.16
N LYS A 247 7.35 -5.02 -12.32
CA LYS A 247 8.66 -4.68 -11.74
C LYS A 247 8.59 -4.64 -10.21
N LEU A 248 7.53 -4.06 -9.63
CA LEU A 248 7.32 -4.08 -8.17
C LEU A 248 7.24 -5.51 -7.66
N MET A 249 6.42 -6.36 -8.28
CA MET A 249 6.30 -7.77 -7.90
C MET A 249 7.63 -8.51 -8.04
N TYR A 250 8.40 -8.26 -9.11
CA TYR A 250 9.72 -8.85 -9.30
C TYR A 250 10.66 -8.51 -8.12
N HIS A 251 10.76 -7.23 -7.76
CA HIS A 251 11.65 -6.79 -6.67
C HIS A 251 11.17 -7.26 -5.29
N ILE A 252 9.86 -7.36 -5.07
CA ILE A 252 9.31 -7.95 -3.84
C ILE A 252 9.72 -9.43 -3.73
N LYS A 253 9.56 -10.20 -4.81
CA LYS A 253 10.02 -11.60 -4.86
C LYS A 253 11.53 -11.71 -4.64
N GLU A 254 12.31 -10.86 -5.29
CA GLU A 254 13.77 -10.80 -5.11
C GLU A 254 14.15 -10.54 -3.64
N TYR A 255 13.51 -9.58 -2.99
CA TYR A 255 13.74 -9.27 -1.58
C TYR A 255 13.53 -10.48 -0.68
N PHE A 256 12.44 -11.23 -0.87
CA PHE A 256 12.20 -12.44 -0.10
C PHE A 256 13.23 -13.55 -0.43
N LEU A 257 13.66 -13.68 -1.67
CA LEU A 257 14.68 -14.64 -2.09
C LEU A 257 16.08 -14.32 -1.53
N LEU A 258 16.52 -13.07 -1.63
CA LEU A 258 17.84 -12.63 -1.14
C LEU A 258 18.03 -12.88 0.35
N THR A 259 16.93 -12.86 1.09
CA THR A 259 16.93 -13.04 2.53
C THR A 259 16.60 -14.47 2.97
N ASN A 260 16.19 -15.40 2.07
CA ASN A 260 15.72 -16.77 2.40
C ASN A 260 16.69 -17.92 2.02
N LYS A 261 17.86 -17.68 1.44
CA LYS A 261 18.76 -18.75 1.00
C LYS A 261 19.32 -19.62 2.14
N GLN A 262 18.52 -19.95 3.17
CA GLN A 262 18.98 -20.75 4.30
C GLN A 262 18.35 -22.13 4.50
N ASN A 263 17.29 -22.50 3.81
CA ASN A 263 16.54 -23.71 4.19
C ASN A 263 16.60 -24.88 3.19
N LYS A 264 17.65 -24.98 2.35
CA LYS A 264 17.92 -26.19 1.57
C LYS A 264 19.35 -26.68 1.73
N THR A 265 19.86 -26.81 2.95
CA THR A 265 20.81 -27.88 3.23
C THR A 265 20.00 -29.12 3.49
N CYS A 266 19.85 -29.94 2.48
CA CYS A 266 19.47 -31.35 2.60
C CYS A 266 20.22 -31.94 3.80
N LYS A 267 19.51 -32.33 4.87
CA LYS A 267 20.07 -33.25 5.84
C LYS A 267 20.36 -34.54 5.07
N ARG A 268 21.60 -34.69 4.55
CA ARG A 268 22.11 -35.99 4.21
C ARG A 268 22.10 -36.81 5.51
N LYS A 269 21.10 -37.68 5.68
CA LYS A 269 21.17 -38.77 6.66
C LYS A 269 22.41 -39.57 6.29
N SER A 270 23.46 -39.47 7.09
CA SER A 270 24.54 -40.42 7.06
C SER A 270 23.98 -41.77 7.52
N VAL A 271 23.73 -42.64 6.55
CA VAL A 271 23.47 -44.04 6.84
C VAL A 271 24.82 -44.67 7.19
N SER A 272 25.10 -44.82 8.48
CA SER A 272 26.24 -45.62 8.94
C SER A 272 25.91 -47.09 8.75
N PHE A 273 26.51 -47.73 7.77
CA PHE A 273 26.49 -49.18 7.67
C PHE A 273 27.51 -49.74 8.68
N SER A 274 27.02 -50.34 9.78
CA SER A 274 27.82 -51.18 10.67
C SER A 274 27.93 -52.58 10.08
N PHE A 275 29.12 -52.94 9.58
CA PHE A 275 29.46 -54.28 9.22
C PHE A 275 29.76 -55.09 10.52
N THR A 276 28.85 -55.93 10.95
CA THR A 276 29.13 -56.96 11.95
C THR A 276 29.81 -58.14 11.27
N ARG A 277 31.14 -58.32 11.48
CA ARG A 277 31.84 -59.55 11.17
C ARG A 277 31.40 -60.65 12.15
N LYS A 278 30.62 -61.63 11.67
CA LYS A 278 30.47 -62.89 12.39
C LYS A 278 31.81 -63.66 12.30
N ARG A 279 32.44 -63.91 13.45
CA ARG A 279 33.47 -64.94 13.58
C ARG A 279 32.75 -66.26 13.75
N ASN A 280 32.99 -67.23 12.84
CA ASN A 280 32.69 -68.64 13.06
C ASN A 280 33.86 -69.22 13.83
N ASN A 281 33.50 -69.89 14.96
CA ASN A 281 34.22 -71.02 15.53
C ASN A 281 33.43 -72.29 15.24
#